data_ab9b9f70d4d8ee062e46921935268ab5
#
_entry.id   ab9b9f70d4d8ee062e46921935268ab5
#
_cell.length_a   1.000
_cell.length_b   1.000
_cell.length_c   1.000
_cell.angle_alpha   90.00
_cell.angle_beta   90.00
_cell.angle_gamma   90.00
#
_symmetry.space_group_name_H-M   'P 1'
#
loop_
_entity.id
_entity.type
_entity.pdbx_description
1 polymer ?
#
loop_
_entity_poly.entity_id
_entity_poly.type
_entity_poly.pdbx_seq_one_letter_code
_entity_poly.pdbx_strand_id
1 'polypeptide(L)'
;MAERTETYVDTSALIAFVDRSDTHHALFRRLFSEPPGLVTTTLVVAEGHAWFLRRYDRTRALRFLAMIEDMTPLRVVQVGMAELAGATRLLRRLSDQDLTLTDAVGLYQMQERVQRPSLLVHGSPPRADGDVPGH
;
A
#
# COMPACT_ATOMS: atom_id res chain seq x y z
N MET A 1 15.66 22.08 -2.13
CA MET A 1 15.14 21.01 -2.89
C MET A 1 13.81 20.49 -2.36
N ALA A 2 12.92 20.24 -3.24
CA ALA A 2 11.59 19.80 -2.83
C ALA A 2 11.64 18.39 -2.26
N GLU A 3 10.92 18.20 -1.21
CA GLU A 3 10.77 16.92 -0.58
C GLU A 3 9.88 16.04 -1.41
N ARG A 4 10.27 14.79 -1.56
CA ARG A 4 9.40 13.85 -2.23
C ARG A 4 8.23 13.53 -1.34
N THR A 5 7.05 13.62 -1.94
CA THR A 5 5.83 13.28 -1.24
C THR A 5 5.30 11.99 -1.82
N GLU A 6 4.95 11.07 -0.95
CA GLU A 6 4.32 9.82 -1.37
C GLU A 6 2.89 9.80 -0.87
N THR A 7 2.01 9.28 -1.71
CA THR A 7 0.61 9.14 -1.35
C THR A 7 0.34 7.68 -0.99
N TYR A 8 -0.25 7.47 0.16
CA TYR A 8 -0.63 6.12 0.57
C TYR A 8 -1.89 5.69 -0.17
N VAL A 9 -1.86 4.47 -0.69
CA VAL A 9 -2.97 3.91 -1.46
C VAL A 9 -3.55 2.73 -0.69
N ASP A 10 -4.80 2.86 -0.26
CA ASP A 10 -5.45 1.78 0.46
C ASP A 10 -6.10 0.81 -0.53
N THR A 11 -6.71 -0.25 0.02
CA THR A 11 -7.28 -1.31 -0.79
C THR A 11 -8.37 -0.79 -1.72
N SER A 12 -9.25 0.05 -1.21
CA SER A 12 -10.35 0.58 -2.02
C SER A 12 -9.84 1.37 -3.22
N ALA A 13 -8.85 2.21 -2.99
CA ALA A 13 -8.29 3.03 -4.07
C ALA A 13 -7.61 2.16 -5.12
N LEU A 14 -6.88 1.14 -4.67
CA LEU A 14 -6.17 0.28 -5.60
C LEU A 14 -7.14 -0.56 -6.43
N ILE A 15 -8.19 -1.08 -5.80
CA ILE A 15 -9.22 -1.82 -6.50
C ILE A 15 -9.91 -0.93 -7.51
N ALA A 16 -10.25 0.30 -7.13
CA ALA A 16 -10.92 1.23 -8.04
C ALA A 16 -10.08 1.52 -9.27
N PHE A 17 -8.78 1.63 -9.08
CA PHE A 17 -7.88 1.87 -10.21
C PHE A 17 -7.90 0.70 -11.19
N VAL A 18 -7.93 -0.53 -10.68
CA VAL A 18 -7.83 -1.73 -11.50
C VAL A 18 -9.19 -2.15 -12.06
N ASP A 19 -10.25 -2.00 -11.28
CA ASP A 19 -11.58 -2.49 -11.64
C ASP A 19 -12.28 -1.48 -12.52
N ARG A 20 -12.42 -1.79 -13.80
CA ARG A 20 -13.00 -0.87 -14.76
C ARG A 20 -14.48 -0.57 -14.52
N SER A 21 -15.14 -1.39 -13.74
CA SER A 21 -16.54 -1.15 -13.43
C SER A 21 -16.73 -0.13 -12.32
N ASP A 22 -15.66 0.25 -11.64
CA ASP A 22 -15.74 1.25 -10.58
C ASP A 22 -15.94 2.63 -11.18
N THR A 23 -16.86 3.40 -10.60
CA THR A 23 -17.20 4.72 -11.15
C THR A 23 -16.07 5.73 -11.06
N HIS A 24 -15.10 5.49 -10.18
CA HIS A 24 -13.97 6.39 -10.00
C HIS A 24 -12.72 5.95 -10.74
N HIS A 25 -12.85 4.95 -11.61
CA HIS A 25 -11.69 4.36 -12.27
C HIS A 25 -10.87 5.39 -13.05
N ALA A 26 -11.54 6.25 -13.82
CA ALA A 26 -10.83 7.23 -14.63
C ALA A 26 -10.07 8.23 -13.79
N LEU A 27 -10.67 8.65 -12.66
CA LEU A 27 -10.02 9.59 -11.76
C LEU A 27 -8.77 8.97 -11.14
N PHE A 28 -8.88 7.75 -10.65
CA PHE A 28 -7.74 7.10 -10.03
C PHE A 28 -6.65 6.80 -11.04
N ARG A 29 -7.00 6.47 -12.27
CA ARG A 29 -5.99 6.26 -13.31
C ARG A 29 -5.16 7.52 -13.50
N ARG A 30 -5.81 8.67 -13.53
CA ARG A 30 -5.11 9.93 -13.71
C ARG A 30 -4.18 10.22 -12.55
N LEU A 31 -4.66 10.01 -11.32
CA LEU A 31 -3.85 10.25 -10.13
C LEU A 31 -2.63 9.35 -10.09
N PHE A 32 -2.79 8.09 -10.52
CA PHE A 32 -1.72 7.11 -10.42
C PHE A 32 -0.69 7.24 -11.54
N SER A 33 -0.99 8.00 -12.58
CA SER A 33 -0.07 8.13 -13.70
C SER A 33 0.90 9.28 -13.53
N GLU A 34 0.78 10.04 -12.45
CA GLU A 34 1.60 11.22 -12.24
C GLU A 34 2.39 11.13 -10.94
N PRO A 35 3.63 11.66 -10.94
CA PRO A 35 4.34 11.79 -9.67
C PRO A 35 3.55 12.72 -8.73
N PRO A 36 3.71 12.62 -7.44
CA PRO A 36 4.72 11.88 -6.69
C PRO A 36 4.43 10.38 -6.67
N GLY A 37 5.36 9.66 -6.08
CA GLY A 37 5.21 8.23 -5.96
C GLY A 37 4.05 7.82 -5.08
N LEU A 38 3.72 6.57 -5.19
CA LEU A 38 2.64 5.96 -4.42
C LEU A 38 3.22 4.90 -3.51
N VAL A 39 2.59 4.71 -2.37
CA VAL A 39 3.02 3.68 -1.43
C VAL A 39 1.81 2.92 -0.91
N THR A 40 1.98 1.61 -0.79
CA THR A 40 0.97 0.76 -0.18
C THR A 40 1.69 -0.34 0.61
N THR A 41 0.94 -1.32 1.08
CA THR A 41 1.54 -2.41 1.87
C THR A 41 1.21 -3.76 1.25
N THR A 42 1.97 -4.77 1.68
CA THR A 42 1.70 -6.15 1.25
C THR A 42 0.31 -6.61 1.68
N LEU A 43 -0.22 -6.09 2.80
CA LEU A 43 -1.57 -6.46 3.23
C LEU A 43 -2.63 -5.94 2.29
N VAL A 44 -2.45 -4.72 1.76
CA VAL A 44 -3.37 -4.16 0.77
C VAL A 44 -3.35 -5.01 -0.49
N VAL A 45 -2.19 -5.44 -0.92
CA VAL A 45 -2.08 -6.29 -2.11
C VAL A 45 -2.82 -7.61 -1.87
N ALA A 46 -2.64 -8.20 -0.69
CA ALA A 46 -3.33 -9.44 -0.36
C ALA A 46 -4.85 -9.27 -0.33
N GLU A 47 -5.32 -8.17 0.25
CA GLU A 47 -6.76 -7.90 0.28
C GLU A 47 -7.31 -7.66 -1.11
N GLY A 48 -6.58 -6.93 -1.94
CA GLY A 48 -7.01 -6.68 -3.31
C GLY A 48 -7.12 -7.97 -4.12
N HIS A 49 -6.13 -8.83 -3.98
CA HIS A 49 -6.16 -10.12 -4.64
C HIS A 49 -7.41 -10.92 -4.19
N ALA A 50 -7.64 -10.98 -2.89
CA ALA A 50 -8.78 -11.72 -2.37
C ALA A 50 -10.10 -11.14 -2.88
N TRP A 51 -10.18 -9.82 -2.97
CA TRP A 51 -11.38 -9.17 -3.47
C TRP A 51 -11.68 -9.58 -4.91
N PHE A 52 -10.67 -9.54 -5.79
CA PHE A 52 -10.88 -9.93 -7.18
C PHE A 52 -11.22 -11.41 -7.30
N LEU A 53 -10.62 -12.23 -6.46
CA LEU A 53 -10.91 -13.67 -6.48
C LEU A 53 -12.36 -13.95 -6.12
N ARG A 54 -12.88 -13.27 -5.10
CA ARG A 54 -14.26 -13.46 -4.67
C ARG A 54 -15.26 -12.81 -5.61
N ARG A 55 -14.91 -11.63 -6.12
CA ARG A 55 -15.82 -10.85 -6.97
C ARG A 55 -15.90 -11.42 -8.38
N TYR A 56 -14.80 -11.93 -8.86
CA TYR A 56 -14.70 -12.42 -10.23
C TYR A 56 -14.17 -13.84 -10.26
N ASP A 57 -12.88 -14.00 -10.51
CA ASP A 57 -12.28 -15.32 -10.66
C ASP A 57 -10.77 -15.24 -10.46
N ARG A 58 -10.15 -16.42 -10.57
CA ARG A 58 -8.71 -16.54 -10.39
C ARG A 58 -7.94 -15.75 -11.44
N THR A 59 -8.44 -15.71 -12.66
CA THR A 59 -7.76 -15.00 -13.73
C THR A 59 -7.66 -13.51 -13.44
N ARG A 60 -8.79 -12.92 -12.99
CA ARG A 60 -8.80 -11.51 -12.63
C ARG A 60 -7.89 -11.23 -11.44
N ALA A 61 -7.87 -12.12 -10.48
CA ALA A 61 -7.02 -11.97 -9.31
C ALA A 61 -5.55 -12.00 -9.70
N LEU A 62 -5.15 -12.88 -10.60
CA LEU A 62 -3.77 -12.93 -11.07
C LEU A 62 -3.41 -11.71 -11.90
N ARG A 63 -4.35 -11.20 -12.67
CA ARG A 63 -4.14 -9.96 -13.41
C ARG A 63 -3.87 -8.79 -12.49
N PHE A 64 -4.59 -8.74 -11.38
CA PHE A 64 -4.36 -7.69 -10.39
C PHE A 64 -2.92 -7.73 -9.89
N LEU A 65 -2.43 -8.92 -9.55
CA LEU A 65 -1.04 -9.05 -9.09
C LEU A 65 -0.04 -8.64 -10.17
N ALA A 66 -0.30 -9.02 -11.42
CA ALA A 66 0.57 -8.62 -12.51
C ALA A 66 0.62 -7.12 -12.68
N MET A 67 -0.53 -6.45 -12.52
CA MET A 67 -0.57 -4.99 -12.59
C MET A 67 0.23 -4.33 -11.49
N ILE A 68 0.16 -4.90 -10.27
CA ILE A 68 0.95 -4.37 -9.16
C ILE A 68 2.43 -4.45 -9.49
N GLU A 69 2.88 -5.56 -10.05
CA GLU A 69 4.29 -5.73 -10.40
C GLU A 69 4.74 -4.73 -11.45
N ASP A 70 3.85 -4.39 -12.37
CA ASP A 70 4.19 -3.49 -13.47
C ASP A 70 4.01 -2.02 -13.13
N MET A 71 3.41 -1.71 -12.00
CA MET A 71 3.10 -0.34 -11.62
C MET A 71 4.33 0.33 -11.02
N THR A 72 5.16 0.92 -11.88
CA THR A 72 6.44 1.48 -11.47
C THR A 72 6.38 2.52 -10.36
N PRO A 73 5.41 3.45 -10.37
CA PRO A 73 5.41 4.46 -9.31
C PRO A 73 4.93 3.94 -7.96
N LEU A 74 4.48 2.71 -7.90
CA LEU A 74 3.95 2.16 -6.65
C LEU A 74 5.05 1.41 -5.90
N ARG A 75 5.27 1.82 -4.66
CA ARG A 75 6.19 1.13 -3.75
C ARG A 75 5.37 0.33 -2.76
N VAL A 76 5.65 -0.96 -2.67
CA VAL A 76 4.92 -1.85 -1.77
C VAL A 76 5.78 -2.12 -0.54
N VAL A 77 5.32 -1.65 0.61
CA VAL A 77 6.04 -1.79 1.87
C VAL A 77 5.73 -3.14 2.48
N GLN A 78 6.79 -3.85 2.84
CA GLN A 78 6.65 -5.14 3.50
C GLN A 78 6.18 -4.94 4.94
N VAL A 79 5.19 -5.72 5.35
CA VAL A 79 4.65 -5.64 6.71
C VAL A 79 5.27 -6.74 7.54
N GLY A 80 6.06 -6.33 8.54
CA GLY A 80 6.70 -7.25 9.45
C GLY A 80 6.14 -7.12 10.86
N MET A 81 6.86 -7.70 11.81
CA MET A 81 6.38 -7.73 13.21
C MET A 81 6.27 -6.34 13.82
N ALA A 82 7.19 -5.44 13.47
CA ALA A 82 7.14 -4.08 14.02
C ALA A 82 5.87 -3.36 13.58
N GLU A 83 5.53 -3.50 12.31
CA GLU A 83 4.33 -2.87 11.77
C GLU A 83 3.08 -3.50 12.36
N LEU A 84 3.07 -4.81 12.53
CA LEU A 84 1.93 -5.48 13.16
C LEU A 84 1.75 -5.04 14.59
N ALA A 85 2.83 -4.90 15.34
CA ALA A 85 2.76 -4.44 16.71
C ALA A 85 2.22 -3.01 16.78
N GLY A 86 2.69 -2.14 15.90
CA GLY A 86 2.20 -0.77 15.85
C GLY A 86 0.72 -0.70 15.50
N ALA A 87 0.30 -1.50 14.53
CA ALA A 87 -1.10 -1.55 14.13
C ALA A 87 -1.97 -2.10 15.26
N THR A 88 -1.48 -3.10 15.99
CA THR A 88 -2.22 -3.66 17.11
C THR A 88 -2.47 -2.62 18.19
N ARG A 89 -1.46 -1.80 18.47
CA ARG A 89 -1.62 -0.71 19.43
C ARG A 89 -2.70 0.28 18.96
N LEU A 90 -2.71 0.59 17.66
CA LEU A 90 -3.74 1.47 17.12
C LEU A 90 -5.13 0.86 17.24
N LEU A 91 -5.26 -0.42 16.93
CA LEU A 91 -6.57 -1.08 17.05
C LEU A 91 -7.10 -1.04 18.46
N ARG A 92 -6.23 -1.22 19.46
CA ARG A 92 -6.64 -1.15 20.84
C ARG A 92 -7.05 0.26 21.24
N ARG A 93 -6.34 1.26 20.73
CA ARG A 93 -6.60 2.64 21.06
C ARG A 93 -7.88 3.15 20.39
N LEU A 94 -8.14 2.68 19.17
CA LEU A 94 -9.32 3.11 18.40
C LEU A 94 -10.43 2.07 18.51
N SER A 95 -10.74 1.65 19.71
CA SER A 95 -11.64 0.53 19.95
C SER A 95 -13.08 0.83 19.58
N ASP A 96 -13.42 2.09 19.35
CA ASP A 96 -14.76 2.48 18.92
C ASP A 96 -14.94 2.43 17.40
N GLN A 97 -13.93 2.00 16.68
CA GLN A 97 -13.97 1.92 15.21
C GLN A 97 -13.69 0.50 14.74
N ASP A 98 -14.43 0.09 13.73
CA ASP A 98 -14.28 -1.26 13.17
C ASP A 98 -13.24 -1.25 12.07
N LEU A 99 -11.99 -1.06 12.45
CA LEU A 99 -10.88 -1.06 11.50
C LEU A 99 -10.36 -2.46 11.31
N THR A 100 -10.02 -2.79 10.07
CA THR A 100 -9.31 -4.04 9.80
C THR A 100 -7.84 -3.87 10.16
N LEU A 101 -7.14 -4.98 10.28
CA LEU A 101 -5.69 -4.94 10.47
C LEU A 101 -5.02 -4.20 9.32
N THR A 102 -5.48 -4.41 8.10
CA THR A 102 -4.94 -3.71 6.93
C THR A 102 -5.09 -2.20 7.08
N ASP A 103 -6.26 -1.74 7.51
CA ASP A 103 -6.48 -0.32 7.76
C ASP A 103 -5.53 0.21 8.81
N ALA A 104 -5.38 -0.54 9.90
CA ALA A 104 -4.53 -0.11 11.01
C ALA A 104 -3.06 -0.04 10.61
N VAL A 105 -2.61 -0.98 9.80
CA VAL A 105 -1.24 -0.95 9.29
C VAL A 105 -1.04 0.29 8.42
N GLY A 106 -2.03 0.60 7.58
CA GLY A 106 -1.96 1.81 6.76
C GLY A 106 -1.85 3.07 7.59
N LEU A 107 -2.68 3.17 8.64
CA LEU A 107 -2.61 4.32 9.55
C LEU A 107 -1.25 4.40 10.25
N TYR A 108 -0.74 3.27 10.69
CA TYR A 108 0.56 3.23 11.33
C TYR A 108 1.65 3.72 10.38
N GLN A 109 1.62 3.27 9.12
CA GLN A 109 2.60 3.70 8.13
C GLN A 109 2.53 5.20 7.89
N MET A 110 1.31 5.73 7.79
CA MET A 110 1.17 7.18 7.59
C MET A 110 1.68 7.98 8.76
N GLN A 111 1.45 7.50 9.99
CA GLN A 111 1.97 8.16 11.17
C GLN A 111 3.48 8.14 11.22
N GLU A 112 4.09 7.02 10.86
CA GLU A 112 5.54 6.92 10.84
C GLU A 112 6.14 7.85 9.80
N ARG A 113 5.48 8.02 8.66
CA ARG A 113 5.95 8.94 7.64
C ARG A 113 5.95 10.39 8.12
N VAL A 114 4.93 10.76 8.87
CA VAL A 114 4.84 12.11 9.41
C VAL A 114 5.92 12.33 10.48
N GLN A 115 6.13 11.34 11.35
CA GLN A 115 7.06 11.48 12.47
C GLN A 115 8.50 11.28 12.08
N ARG A 116 8.76 10.43 11.07
CA ARG A 116 10.11 10.08 10.67
C ARG A 116 10.25 10.01 9.16
N PRO A 117 10.05 11.14 8.48
CA PRO A 117 10.05 11.09 7.02
C PRO A 117 11.37 10.64 6.42
N SER A 118 12.49 11.02 7.03
CA SER A 118 13.79 10.63 6.50
C SER A 118 14.00 9.13 6.60
N LEU A 119 13.48 8.51 7.64
CA LEU A 119 13.60 7.08 7.82
C LEU A 119 12.86 6.35 6.71
N LEU A 120 11.68 6.81 6.37
CA LEU A 120 10.89 6.17 5.32
C LEU A 120 11.49 6.38 3.94
N VAL A 121 12.09 7.52 3.71
CA VAL A 121 12.76 7.76 2.43
C VAL A 121 13.88 6.76 2.22
N HIS A 122 14.61 6.43 3.27
CA HIS A 122 15.72 5.51 3.17
C HIS A 122 15.32 4.06 3.30
N GLY A 123 14.10 3.79 3.65
CA GLY A 123 13.63 2.44 3.90
C GLY A 123 13.48 1.58 2.68
N SER A 124 13.88 2.04 1.62
CA SER A 124 13.87 1.23 0.44
C SER A 124 14.95 0.20 0.48
N PRO A 125 15.33 -0.13 0.64
CA PRO A 125 16.03 -0.80 0.46
C PRO A 125 16.59 -1.42 0.11
N PRO A 126 16.78 -1.29 0.13
CA PRO A 126 17.39 -1.68 -0.21
C PRO A 126 17.94 -2.20 -0.77
N ARG A 127 18.14 -2.08 -1.04
CA ARG A 127 18.71 -2.24 -1.68
C ARG A 127 19.06 -3.27 -1.89
N ALA A 128 18.91 -3.56 -2.17
CA ALA A 128 19.43 -4.43 -2.25
C ALA A 128 20.54 -4.62 -2.54
N ASP A 129 20.93 -4.43 -2.67
CA ASP A 129 21.91 -4.58 -2.87
C ASP A 129 22.45 -5.31 -2.42
N GLY A 130 22.31 -5.37 -2.26
CA GLY A 130 22.84 -5.90 -1.80
C GLY A 130 23.03 -5.85 -1.01
N ASP A 131 22.87 -5.57 -0.76
CA ASP A 131 23.08 -5.59 -0.11
C ASP A 131 22.62 -5.81 0.51
N VAL A 132 22.33 -5.85 0.59
CA VAL A 132 21.90 -6.09 1.15
C VAL A 132 21.65 -6.36 1.84
N PRO A 133 21.62 -6.28 2.20
CA PRO A 133 21.36 -6.50 2.99
C PRO A 133 20.71 -6.72 3.60
N GLY A 134 20.42 -6.63 3.69
CA GLY A 134 19.89 -6.79 4.06
C GLY A 134 19.37 -6.34 4.32
N HIS A 135 19.15 -6.06 4.24
CA HIS A 135 18.78 -5.80 4.27
C HIS A 135 18.30 -5.99 4.44
#